data_8d521d82575d4a984fe5c3ccaf759e2a
#
_entry.id   8d521d82575d4a984fe5c3ccaf759e2a
#
_cell.length_a   1.000
_cell.length_b   1.000
_cell.length_c   1.000
_cell.angle_alpha   90.00
_cell.angle_beta   90.00
_cell.angle_gamma   90.00
#
_symmetry.space_group_name_H-M   'P 1'
#
loop_
_entity.id
_entity.type
_entity.pdbx_description
1 polymer ?
#
loop_
_entity_poly.entity_id
_entity_poly.type
_entity_poly.pdbx_seq_one_letter_code
_entity_poly.pdbx_strand_id
1 'polypeptide(L)'
;MKAKGRILLLTSCLFLLLLLLAKIHLRRRLDVITTTDWLAPVIWEGTFDRKVLEKYYHKQNITMGLTVFAVSSFNGQYLDPFLQSASKFFMPGYRVIFYIMVDKSLKLPEMGHNPLQSFQVLVVSQERQWSDFDLMRMTVLSKHIREHIRFEVDFLFVMSVNMVFQNVFGVETLSTSVAQLHAWWYFRKTTHLPYERRPTSAAYIPFGLGDFYYAGAIIGGVPFQVLDFTHQYLKSVILDIENGVNSTYEKYLNKYFFLNKPTKLLSPEYSWDQTFNIPQQVHYVKVAHYPTDDL
;
A
#
# COMPACT_ATOMS: atom_id res chain seq x y z
N MET A 1 55.44 -27.46 -6.67
CA MET A 1 54.23 -27.40 -5.81
C MET A 1 53.72 -25.97 -5.52
N LYS A 2 54.57 -24.95 -5.35
CA LYS A 2 54.15 -23.57 -5.00
C LYS A 2 53.33 -22.83 -6.09
N ALA A 3 53.53 -23.09 -7.39
CA ALA A 3 52.80 -22.41 -8.50
C ALA A 3 51.35 -22.87 -8.60
N LYS A 4 51.07 -24.17 -8.53
CA LYS A 4 49.71 -24.75 -8.59
C LYS A 4 48.82 -24.26 -7.44
N GLY A 5 49.34 -24.10 -6.24
CA GLY A 5 48.62 -23.57 -5.08
C GLY A 5 48.27 -22.09 -5.23
N ARG A 6 49.14 -21.26 -5.82
CA ARG A 6 48.87 -19.85 -6.12
C ARG A 6 47.81 -19.68 -7.20
N ILE A 7 47.81 -20.51 -8.22
CA ILE A 7 46.80 -20.48 -9.30
C ILE A 7 45.43 -20.86 -8.70
N LEU A 8 45.33 -21.89 -7.88
CA LEU A 8 44.10 -22.32 -7.23
C LEU A 8 43.53 -21.23 -6.31
N LEU A 9 44.40 -20.56 -5.56
CA LEU A 9 44.00 -19.45 -4.68
C LEU A 9 43.45 -18.26 -5.51
N LEU A 10 44.12 -17.88 -6.58
CA LEU A 10 43.68 -16.79 -7.46
C LEU A 10 42.36 -17.10 -8.15
N THR A 11 42.15 -18.33 -8.63
CA THR A 11 40.86 -18.72 -9.23
C THR A 11 39.74 -18.75 -8.23
N SER A 12 39.98 -19.18 -6.99
CA SER A 12 39.01 -19.15 -5.89
C SER A 12 38.64 -17.71 -5.50
N CYS A 13 39.63 -16.81 -5.37
CA CYS A 13 39.37 -15.40 -5.11
C CYS A 13 38.60 -14.71 -6.23
N LEU A 14 38.93 -15.00 -7.50
CA LEU A 14 38.21 -14.48 -8.66
C LEU A 14 36.77 -14.97 -8.67
N PHE A 15 36.54 -16.26 -8.38
CA PHE A 15 35.20 -16.84 -8.32
C PHE A 15 34.37 -16.22 -7.20
N LEU A 16 34.95 -16.02 -6.00
CA LEU A 16 34.29 -15.32 -4.90
C LEU A 16 33.97 -13.87 -5.23
N LEU A 17 34.88 -13.18 -5.91
CA LEU A 17 34.65 -11.81 -6.38
C LEU A 17 33.52 -11.76 -7.42
N LEU A 18 33.47 -12.69 -8.35
CA LEU A 18 32.40 -12.80 -9.35
C LEU A 18 31.05 -13.10 -8.68
N LEU A 19 31.02 -13.97 -7.67
CA LEU A 19 29.81 -14.24 -6.87
C LEU A 19 29.36 -13.02 -6.10
N LEU A 20 30.27 -12.25 -5.50
CA LEU A 20 29.96 -10.98 -4.84
C LEU A 20 29.41 -9.93 -5.81
N LEU A 21 30.06 -9.78 -6.96
CA LEU A 21 29.62 -8.86 -8.02
C LEU A 21 28.25 -9.27 -8.57
N ALA A 22 28.03 -10.56 -8.81
CA ALA A 22 26.73 -11.09 -9.23
C ALA A 22 25.63 -10.82 -8.16
N LYS A 23 25.94 -11.03 -6.88
CA LYS A 23 25.02 -10.74 -5.77
C LYS A 23 24.69 -9.27 -5.65
N ILE A 24 25.67 -8.38 -5.89
CA ILE A 24 25.46 -6.92 -5.91
C ILE A 24 24.64 -6.51 -7.14
N HIS A 25 24.91 -7.12 -8.30
CA HIS A 25 24.21 -6.84 -9.54
C HIS A 25 22.75 -7.31 -9.50
N LEU A 26 22.49 -8.50 -8.92
CA LEU A 26 21.13 -9.04 -8.72
C LEU A 26 20.26 -8.19 -7.76
N ARG A 27 20.86 -7.37 -6.88
CA ARG A 27 20.13 -6.44 -6.01
C ARG A 27 19.89 -5.06 -6.65
N ARG A 28 20.48 -4.78 -7.82
CA ARG A 28 20.28 -3.51 -8.52
C ARG A 28 19.19 -3.66 -9.58
N ARG A 29 18.00 -3.16 -9.26
CA ARG A 29 16.93 -3.00 -10.23
C ARG A 29 17.19 -1.73 -11.03
N LEU A 30 18.01 -1.87 -12.10
CA LEU A 30 18.36 -0.77 -13.01
C LEU A 30 17.25 -0.43 -14.02
N ASP A 31 16.26 -1.28 -14.10
CA ASP A 31 15.10 -1.22 -14.98
C ASP A 31 13.95 -0.37 -14.42
N VAL A 32 14.01 0.01 -13.15
CA VAL A 32 12.98 0.76 -12.44
C VAL A 32 13.55 1.87 -11.55
N ILE A 33 12.70 2.81 -11.14
CA ILE A 33 13.05 3.81 -10.15
C ILE A 33 12.99 3.13 -8.76
N THR A 34 14.12 3.13 -8.05
CA THR A 34 14.24 2.56 -6.69
C THR A 34 14.31 3.60 -5.60
N THR A 35 14.49 4.88 -5.97
CA THR A 35 14.57 6.02 -5.04
C THR A 35 13.99 7.24 -5.73
N THR A 36 13.19 8.00 -5.01
CA THR A 36 12.61 9.27 -5.49
C THR A 36 13.60 10.41 -5.37
N ASP A 37 13.28 11.57 -5.97
CA ASP A 37 14.09 12.81 -5.87
C ASP A 37 14.19 13.35 -4.42
N TRP A 38 13.19 13.03 -3.57
CA TRP A 38 13.22 13.34 -2.12
C TRP A 38 13.77 12.19 -1.26
N LEU A 39 14.49 11.25 -1.87
CA LEU A 39 15.21 10.13 -1.25
C LEU A 39 14.32 9.09 -0.55
N ALA A 40 13.04 9.02 -0.86
CA ALA A 40 12.19 7.93 -0.40
C ALA A 40 12.42 6.67 -1.24
N PRO A 41 12.57 5.47 -0.62
CA PRO A 41 12.72 4.24 -1.36
C PRO A 41 11.40 3.85 -2.06
N VAL A 42 11.53 3.35 -3.30
CA VAL A 42 10.46 2.69 -4.05
C VAL A 42 10.69 1.18 -3.95
N ILE A 43 9.74 0.49 -3.33
CA ILE A 43 9.89 -0.93 -3.01
C ILE A 43 9.46 -1.79 -4.18
N TRP A 44 10.43 -2.51 -4.74
CA TRP A 44 10.25 -3.56 -5.75
C TRP A 44 10.80 -4.87 -5.20
N GLU A 45 10.26 -6.00 -5.65
CA GLU A 45 10.90 -7.28 -5.34
C GLU A 45 12.36 -7.30 -5.81
N GLY A 46 13.27 -7.78 -4.95
CA GLY A 46 14.70 -7.78 -5.19
C GLY A 46 15.46 -6.53 -4.74
N THR A 47 14.79 -5.43 -4.32
CA THR A 47 15.46 -4.20 -3.83
C THR A 47 15.75 -4.22 -2.34
N PHE A 48 15.27 -5.20 -1.60
CA PHE A 48 15.43 -5.31 -0.14
C PHE A 48 15.89 -6.72 0.28
N ASP A 49 16.45 -6.81 1.47
CA ASP A 49 16.77 -8.08 2.13
C ASP A 49 15.73 -8.38 3.20
N ARG A 50 14.80 -9.28 2.88
CA ARG A 50 13.71 -9.66 3.77
C ARG A 50 14.23 -10.18 5.11
N LYS A 51 15.26 -11.02 5.12
CA LYS A 51 15.83 -11.60 6.35
C LYS A 51 16.40 -10.53 7.28
N VAL A 52 17.05 -9.52 6.72
CA VAL A 52 17.59 -8.39 7.48
C VAL A 52 16.47 -7.56 8.09
N LEU A 53 15.43 -7.26 7.31
CA LEU A 53 14.28 -6.49 7.78
C LEU A 53 13.49 -7.25 8.85
N GLU A 54 13.21 -8.55 8.65
CA GLU A 54 12.54 -9.39 9.63
C GLU A 54 13.32 -9.46 10.94
N LYS A 55 14.64 -9.66 10.88
CA LYS A 55 15.49 -9.65 12.08
C LYS A 55 15.43 -8.33 12.84
N TYR A 56 15.28 -7.21 12.14
CA TYR A 56 15.16 -5.88 12.75
C TYR A 56 13.79 -5.70 13.41
N TYR A 57 12.69 -5.93 12.67
CA TYR A 57 11.36 -5.68 13.15
C TYR A 57 10.84 -6.69 14.19
N HIS A 58 11.25 -7.96 14.13
CA HIS A 58 10.91 -8.93 15.18
C HIS A 58 11.40 -8.52 16.56
N LYS A 59 12.53 -7.81 16.66
CA LYS A 59 13.05 -7.32 17.94
C LYS A 59 12.17 -6.21 18.54
N GLN A 60 11.39 -5.53 17.74
CA GLN A 60 10.56 -4.40 18.19
C GLN A 60 9.18 -4.82 18.66
N ASN A 61 8.81 -6.11 18.49
CA ASN A 61 7.52 -6.67 18.92
C ASN A 61 6.31 -5.84 18.45
N ILE A 62 6.35 -5.37 17.19
CA ILE A 62 5.36 -4.47 16.60
C ILE A 62 4.05 -5.18 16.28
N THR A 63 2.96 -4.42 16.30
CA THR A 63 1.62 -4.84 15.92
C THR A 63 1.16 -4.09 14.67
N MET A 64 0.58 -4.81 13.71
CA MET A 64 0.07 -4.26 12.46
C MET A 64 -1.44 -4.12 12.48
N GLY A 65 -1.96 -3.04 11.93
CA GLY A 65 -3.38 -2.90 11.63
C GLY A 65 -3.63 -3.00 10.13
N LEU A 66 -4.68 -3.71 9.75
CA LEU A 66 -5.20 -3.73 8.38
C LEU A 66 -6.67 -3.37 8.42
N THR A 67 -7.04 -2.23 7.84
CA THR A 67 -8.42 -1.77 7.76
C THR A 67 -8.99 -2.00 6.37
N VAL A 68 -10.19 -2.57 6.32
CA VAL A 68 -10.96 -2.78 5.10
C VAL A 68 -12.41 -2.34 5.30
N PHE A 69 -13.00 -1.76 4.25
CA PHE A 69 -14.41 -1.38 4.22
C PHE A 69 -15.18 -2.36 3.36
N ALA A 70 -16.08 -3.11 3.99
CA ALA A 70 -16.97 -4.06 3.35
C ALA A 70 -18.43 -3.60 3.57
N VAL A 71 -18.81 -2.51 2.90
CA VAL A 71 -20.14 -1.90 2.98
C VAL A 71 -20.87 -2.01 1.65
N SER A 72 -22.21 -1.98 1.66
CA SER A 72 -23.05 -2.08 0.47
C SER A 72 -23.09 -3.50 -0.16
N SER A 73 -23.58 -3.61 -1.38
CA SER A 73 -23.80 -4.90 -2.09
C SER A 73 -22.53 -5.70 -2.41
N PHE A 74 -21.35 -5.04 -2.32
CA PHE A 74 -20.05 -5.66 -2.63
C PHE A 74 -19.47 -6.53 -1.49
N ASN A 75 -20.16 -6.64 -0.36
CA ASN A 75 -19.62 -7.17 0.90
C ASN A 75 -19.26 -8.66 0.87
N GLY A 76 -20.13 -9.51 0.36
CA GLY A 76 -19.93 -10.97 0.44
C GLY A 76 -18.93 -11.51 -0.57
N GLN A 77 -18.92 -10.95 -1.77
CA GLN A 77 -18.12 -11.48 -2.89
C GLN A 77 -16.62 -11.21 -2.73
N TYR A 78 -16.25 -10.06 -2.18
CA TYR A 78 -14.84 -9.62 -2.11
C TYR A 78 -14.22 -9.83 -0.72
N LEU A 79 -15.00 -9.75 0.35
CA LEU A 79 -14.47 -9.82 1.71
C LEU A 79 -13.82 -11.17 2.03
N ASP A 80 -14.45 -12.27 1.63
CA ASP A 80 -13.94 -13.62 1.88
C ASP A 80 -12.57 -13.83 1.22
N PRO A 81 -12.41 -13.66 -0.11
CA PRO A 81 -11.11 -13.83 -0.75
C PRO A 81 -10.07 -12.81 -0.25
N PHE A 82 -10.49 -11.58 0.10
CA PHE A 82 -9.61 -10.60 0.72
C PHE A 82 -9.07 -11.12 2.06
N LEU A 83 -9.94 -11.49 3.00
CA LEU A 83 -9.53 -11.92 4.34
C LEU A 83 -8.72 -13.22 4.31
N GLN A 84 -9.11 -14.21 3.52
CA GLN A 84 -8.38 -15.47 3.38
C GLN A 84 -6.97 -15.24 2.84
N SER A 85 -6.83 -14.42 1.80
CA SER A 85 -5.52 -14.11 1.23
C SER A 85 -4.68 -13.22 2.14
N ALA A 86 -5.30 -12.22 2.79
CA ALA A 86 -4.61 -11.35 3.74
C ALA A 86 -4.12 -12.11 4.96
N SER A 87 -4.93 -13.01 5.53
CA SER A 87 -4.53 -13.88 6.65
C SER A 87 -3.29 -14.72 6.32
N LYS A 88 -3.10 -15.10 5.06
CA LYS A 88 -1.95 -15.89 4.62
C LYS A 88 -0.72 -15.04 4.31
N PHE A 89 -0.89 -13.87 3.67
CA PHE A 89 0.20 -13.15 3.04
C PHE A 89 0.49 -11.77 3.63
N PHE A 90 -0.43 -11.18 4.40
CA PHE A 90 -0.20 -9.89 5.05
C PHE A 90 0.56 -10.09 6.36
N MET A 91 1.77 -9.54 6.43
CA MET A 91 2.64 -9.53 7.62
C MET A 91 2.76 -10.91 8.32
N PRO A 92 3.10 -11.99 7.59
CA PRO A 92 3.22 -13.31 8.20
C PRO A 92 4.27 -13.32 9.32
N GLY A 93 3.92 -13.92 10.47
CA GLY A 93 4.80 -13.98 11.64
C GLY A 93 4.75 -12.77 12.57
N TYR A 94 3.90 -11.77 12.27
CA TYR A 94 3.68 -10.60 13.13
C TYR A 94 2.26 -10.61 13.71
N ARG A 95 2.07 -9.86 14.80
CA ARG A 95 0.71 -9.60 15.31
C ARG A 95 -0.03 -8.69 14.35
N VAL A 96 -1.23 -9.10 13.96
CA VAL A 96 -2.09 -8.37 13.03
C VAL A 96 -3.50 -8.23 13.63
N ILE A 97 -4.02 -7.01 13.62
CA ILE A 97 -5.42 -6.71 13.92
C ILE A 97 -6.10 -6.31 12.62
N PHE A 98 -7.08 -7.11 12.21
CA PHE A 98 -7.93 -6.81 11.05
C PHE A 98 -9.14 -6.00 11.53
N TYR A 99 -9.26 -4.76 11.09
CA TYR A 99 -10.42 -3.89 11.34
C TYR A 99 -11.35 -3.95 10.14
N ILE A 100 -12.49 -4.62 10.30
CA ILE A 100 -13.45 -4.85 9.22
C ILE A 100 -14.65 -3.97 9.46
N MET A 101 -14.77 -2.91 8.66
CA MET A 101 -15.85 -1.93 8.74
C MET A 101 -17.00 -2.35 7.83
N VAL A 102 -18.18 -2.59 8.43
CA VAL A 102 -19.36 -3.12 7.74
C VAL A 102 -20.60 -2.28 8.04
N ASP A 103 -21.55 -2.25 7.12
CA ASP A 103 -22.83 -1.54 7.29
C ASP A 103 -23.91 -2.36 8.02
N LYS A 104 -23.69 -3.66 8.15
CA LYS A 104 -24.60 -4.59 8.85
C LYS A 104 -23.77 -5.60 9.63
N SER A 105 -24.39 -6.21 10.64
CA SER A 105 -23.79 -7.36 11.31
C SER A 105 -23.53 -8.48 10.30
N LEU A 106 -22.29 -8.61 9.87
CA LEU A 106 -21.85 -9.63 8.94
C LEU A 106 -21.24 -10.80 9.72
N LYS A 107 -21.59 -12.02 9.37
CA LYS A 107 -20.86 -13.18 9.85
C LYS A 107 -19.56 -13.27 9.06
N LEU A 108 -18.43 -13.16 9.75
CA LEU A 108 -17.13 -13.34 9.10
C LEU A 108 -16.99 -14.76 8.56
N PRO A 109 -16.23 -14.96 7.48
CA PRO A 109 -15.86 -16.28 7.01
C PRO A 109 -15.13 -17.05 8.11
N GLU A 110 -15.17 -18.38 8.04
CA GLU A 110 -14.39 -19.22 8.94
C GLU A 110 -12.90 -19.02 8.64
N MET A 111 -12.23 -18.33 9.58
CA MET A 111 -10.80 -18.09 9.51
C MET A 111 -10.05 -19.18 10.26
N GLY A 112 -8.97 -19.67 9.68
CA GLY A 112 -8.08 -20.62 10.36
C GLY A 112 -7.54 -20.01 11.67
N HIS A 113 -7.38 -20.83 12.70
CA HIS A 113 -6.84 -20.37 13.98
C HIS A 113 -5.37 -19.92 13.82
N ASN A 114 -5.12 -18.63 14.01
CA ASN A 114 -3.77 -18.06 14.07
C ASN A 114 -3.67 -17.18 15.33
N PRO A 115 -2.85 -17.55 16.33
CA PRO A 115 -2.75 -16.79 17.58
C PRO A 115 -2.17 -15.38 17.42
N LEU A 116 -1.56 -15.08 16.27
CA LEU A 116 -1.03 -13.75 15.96
C LEU A 116 -2.05 -12.85 15.26
N GLN A 117 -3.25 -13.34 14.94
CA GLN A 117 -4.25 -12.60 14.21
C GLN A 117 -5.52 -12.42 15.03
N SER A 118 -6.07 -11.21 15.01
CA SER A 118 -7.36 -10.89 15.60
C SER A 118 -8.21 -10.11 14.61
N PHE A 119 -9.54 -10.29 14.70
CA PHE A 119 -10.51 -9.68 13.80
C PHE A 119 -11.49 -8.86 14.62
N GLN A 120 -11.58 -7.57 14.32
CA GLN A 120 -12.52 -6.63 14.94
C GLN A 120 -13.51 -6.17 13.87
N VAL A 121 -14.78 -6.48 14.08
CA VAL A 121 -15.87 -6.02 13.22
C VAL A 121 -16.44 -4.74 13.78
N LEU A 122 -16.38 -3.67 13.01
CA LEU A 122 -16.85 -2.35 13.34
C LEU A 122 -18.07 -2.02 12.49
N VAL A 123 -19.24 -1.93 13.13
CA VAL A 123 -20.47 -1.60 12.42
C VAL A 123 -20.53 -0.11 12.15
N VAL A 124 -20.60 0.24 10.87
CA VAL A 124 -20.77 1.63 10.41
C VAL A 124 -22.27 1.91 10.31
N SER A 125 -22.75 2.86 11.11
CA SER A 125 -24.15 3.29 10.99
C SER A 125 -24.36 3.94 9.63
N GLN A 126 -25.28 3.41 8.84
CA GLN A 126 -25.77 4.06 7.64
C GLN A 126 -26.64 5.27 8.07
N GLU A 127 -26.01 6.41 8.25
CA GLU A 127 -26.79 7.65 8.20
C GLU A 127 -27.27 7.82 6.77
N ARG A 128 -28.58 7.99 6.59
CA ARG A 128 -29.26 8.10 5.27
C ARG A 128 -28.76 9.26 4.40
N GLN A 129 -27.74 10.01 4.84
CA GLN A 129 -27.21 11.21 4.22
C GLN A 129 -25.89 11.02 3.47
N TRP A 130 -25.27 9.83 3.52
CA TRP A 130 -24.00 9.61 2.80
C TRP A 130 -24.26 9.39 1.31
N SER A 131 -24.25 10.48 0.55
CA SER A 131 -24.25 10.43 -0.93
C SER A 131 -22.88 10.06 -1.51
N ASP A 132 -21.82 10.13 -0.69
CA ASP A 132 -20.43 9.88 -1.08
C ASP A 132 -19.82 8.81 -0.16
N PHE A 133 -19.48 7.66 -0.76
CA PHE A 133 -18.87 6.53 -0.07
C PHE A 133 -17.49 6.88 0.53
N ASP A 134 -16.67 7.65 -0.20
CA ASP A 134 -15.33 7.99 0.25
C ASP A 134 -15.35 8.98 1.40
N LEU A 135 -16.29 9.90 1.41
CA LEU A 135 -16.50 10.83 2.52
C LEU A 135 -16.90 10.08 3.78
N MET A 136 -17.86 9.16 3.69
CA MET A 136 -18.25 8.28 4.80
C MET A 136 -17.06 7.46 5.30
N ARG A 137 -16.37 6.78 4.39
CA ARG A 137 -15.21 5.93 4.69
C ARG A 137 -14.15 6.70 5.47
N MET A 138 -13.77 7.89 5.03
CA MET A 138 -12.74 8.69 5.68
C MET A 138 -13.20 9.26 7.04
N THR A 139 -14.48 9.63 7.18
CA THR A 139 -15.06 10.09 8.45
C THR A 139 -15.02 8.98 9.50
N VAL A 140 -15.48 7.78 9.14
CA VAL A 140 -15.50 6.63 10.06
C VAL A 140 -14.08 6.19 10.41
N LEU A 141 -13.20 6.11 9.43
CA LEU A 141 -11.79 5.77 9.63
C LEU A 141 -11.11 6.75 10.60
N SER A 142 -11.27 8.06 10.36
CA SER A 142 -10.72 9.11 11.23
C SER A 142 -11.18 8.95 12.68
N LYS A 143 -12.48 8.66 12.89
CA LYS A 143 -13.05 8.43 14.21
C LYS A 143 -12.38 7.24 14.90
N HIS A 144 -12.34 6.08 14.25
CA HIS A 144 -11.80 4.87 14.85
C HIS A 144 -10.28 4.94 15.08
N ILE A 145 -9.51 5.57 14.17
CA ILE A 145 -8.08 5.78 14.43
C ILE A 145 -7.89 6.62 15.68
N ARG A 146 -8.63 7.72 15.83
CA ARG A 146 -8.50 8.63 16.97
C ARG A 146 -8.92 8.00 18.30
N GLU A 147 -9.99 7.18 18.29
CA GLU A 147 -10.58 6.63 19.51
C GLU A 147 -9.81 5.43 20.05
N HIS A 148 -9.32 4.52 19.20
CA HIS A 148 -8.67 3.29 19.65
C HIS A 148 -7.54 2.78 18.76
N ILE A 149 -7.65 2.72 17.42
CA ILE A 149 -6.68 2.03 16.56
C ILE A 149 -5.24 2.54 16.81
N ARG A 150 -5.07 3.85 16.96
CA ARG A 150 -3.75 4.46 17.18
C ARG A 150 -3.03 4.01 18.46
N PHE A 151 -3.75 3.39 19.39
CA PHE A 151 -3.19 2.86 20.64
C PHE A 151 -2.96 1.36 20.59
N GLU A 152 -3.49 0.68 19.58
CA GLU A 152 -3.46 -0.77 19.43
C GLU A 152 -2.38 -1.24 18.46
N VAL A 153 -1.99 -0.41 17.47
CA VAL A 153 -1.07 -0.80 16.40
C VAL A 153 0.04 0.23 16.18
N ASP A 154 1.20 -0.26 15.77
CA ASP A 154 2.36 0.57 15.44
C ASP A 154 2.30 1.08 13.99
N PHE A 155 1.76 0.26 13.09
CA PHE A 155 1.55 0.59 11.68
C PHE A 155 0.14 0.22 11.25
N LEU A 156 -0.45 1.06 10.42
CA LEU A 156 -1.80 0.90 9.89
C LEU A 156 -1.79 0.93 8.37
N PHE A 157 -2.43 -0.05 7.75
CA PHE A 157 -2.74 -0.05 6.33
C PHE A 157 -4.25 0.02 6.13
N VAL A 158 -4.67 0.78 5.14
CA VAL A 158 -6.07 0.88 4.69
C VAL A 158 -6.11 0.41 3.26
N MET A 159 -6.91 -0.61 2.98
CA MET A 159 -6.96 -1.25 1.68
C MET A 159 -8.39 -1.37 1.14
N SER A 160 -8.51 -1.38 -0.17
CA SER A 160 -9.77 -1.68 -0.86
C SER A 160 -10.11 -3.17 -0.71
N VAL A 161 -11.40 -3.49 -0.53
CA VAL A 161 -11.87 -4.87 -0.30
C VAL A 161 -11.76 -5.75 -1.54
N ASN A 162 -11.78 -5.16 -2.73
CA ASN A 162 -11.66 -5.86 -4.01
C ASN A 162 -10.22 -6.22 -4.39
N MET A 163 -9.39 -6.51 -3.40
CA MET A 163 -8.00 -6.91 -3.59
C MET A 163 -7.75 -8.32 -3.08
N VAL A 164 -6.81 -9.02 -3.69
CA VAL A 164 -6.38 -10.37 -3.29
C VAL A 164 -4.86 -10.40 -3.18
N PHE A 165 -4.36 -10.81 -2.02
CA PHE A 165 -2.94 -11.02 -1.82
C PHE A 165 -2.51 -12.32 -2.52
N GLN A 166 -1.50 -12.20 -3.37
CA GLN A 166 -0.94 -13.34 -4.11
C GLN A 166 0.43 -13.75 -3.57
N ASN A 167 1.15 -12.80 -2.99
CA ASN A 167 2.48 -13.01 -2.41
C ASN A 167 2.63 -12.19 -1.11
N VAL A 168 3.69 -12.48 -0.35
CA VAL A 168 3.95 -11.83 0.93
C VAL A 168 4.02 -10.31 0.80
N PHE A 169 3.17 -9.65 1.56
CA PHE A 169 3.16 -8.22 1.85
C PHE A 169 3.74 -8.06 3.26
N GLY A 170 5.04 -7.83 3.34
CA GLY A 170 5.79 -7.93 4.60
C GLY A 170 6.33 -6.59 5.08
N VAL A 171 7.26 -6.68 6.02
CA VAL A 171 7.88 -5.52 6.71
C VAL A 171 8.67 -4.58 5.80
N GLU A 172 8.95 -4.98 4.57
CA GLU A 172 9.53 -4.10 3.55
C GLU A 172 8.65 -2.89 3.24
N THR A 173 7.33 -3.02 3.49
CA THR A 173 6.35 -1.96 3.23
C THR A 173 6.26 -0.93 4.35
N LEU A 174 6.84 -1.19 5.53
CA LEU A 174 6.69 -0.34 6.71
C LEU A 174 7.49 0.97 6.60
N SER A 175 6.83 2.07 6.89
CA SER A 175 7.43 3.42 7.02
C SER A 175 6.44 4.36 7.70
N THR A 176 6.86 5.59 7.98
CA THR A 176 6.01 6.63 8.59
C THR A 176 4.81 6.96 7.72
N SER A 177 5.03 7.14 6.40
CA SER A 177 3.99 7.44 5.40
C SER A 177 4.25 6.62 4.15
N VAL A 178 3.26 5.84 3.72
CA VAL A 178 3.38 4.89 2.62
C VAL A 178 2.32 5.18 1.55
N ALA A 179 2.77 5.38 0.32
CA ALA A 179 1.91 5.58 -0.85
C ALA A 179 2.11 4.45 -1.87
N GLN A 180 1.05 4.12 -2.59
CA GLN A 180 1.05 3.13 -3.66
C GLN A 180 1.18 3.82 -5.02
N LEU A 181 2.14 3.42 -5.84
CA LEU A 181 2.25 3.87 -7.23
C LEU A 181 1.15 3.25 -8.09
N HIS A 182 0.43 4.07 -8.83
CA HIS A 182 -0.65 3.60 -9.70
C HIS A 182 -0.09 2.85 -10.91
N ALA A 183 -0.39 1.55 -11.03
CA ALA A 183 0.18 0.66 -12.04
C ALA A 183 0.06 1.19 -13.46
N TRP A 184 -1.15 1.62 -13.86
CA TRP A 184 -1.42 2.15 -15.20
C TRP A 184 -0.61 3.39 -15.52
N TRP A 185 -0.54 4.37 -14.62
CA TRP A 185 0.13 5.64 -14.86
C TRP A 185 1.65 5.55 -14.74
N TYR A 186 2.16 4.64 -13.92
CA TYR A 186 3.60 4.44 -13.74
C TYR A 186 4.29 4.00 -15.04
N PHE A 187 3.68 3.07 -15.80
CA PHE A 187 4.26 2.54 -17.03
C PHE A 187 3.96 3.39 -18.27
N ARG A 188 3.10 4.39 -18.15
CA ARG A 188 2.82 5.30 -19.26
C ARG A 188 3.82 6.45 -19.26
N LYS A 189 4.49 6.63 -20.41
CA LYS A 189 5.32 7.79 -20.70
C LYS A 189 4.42 8.99 -21.02
N THR A 190 3.78 9.55 -20.02
CA THR A 190 2.93 10.72 -20.18
C THR A 190 3.33 11.81 -19.18
N THR A 191 3.37 13.04 -19.65
CA THR A 191 3.49 14.23 -18.80
C THR A 191 2.12 14.70 -18.27
N HIS A 192 1.03 14.08 -18.75
CA HIS A 192 -0.35 14.44 -18.42
C HIS A 192 -0.95 13.43 -17.46
N LEU A 193 -0.48 13.43 -16.20
CA LEU A 193 -1.10 12.66 -15.14
C LEU A 193 -2.47 13.26 -14.79
N PRO A 194 -3.48 12.43 -14.40
CA PRO A 194 -4.88 12.84 -14.22
C PRO A 194 -5.12 13.58 -12.91
N TYR A 195 -4.22 14.48 -12.52
CA TYR A 195 -4.40 15.35 -11.37
C TYR A 195 -5.61 16.27 -11.54
N GLU A 196 -6.12 16.80 -10.43
CA GLU A 196 -7.08 17.89 -10.50
C GLU A 196 -6.38 19.15 -11.01
N ARG A 197 -6.89 19.71 -12.13
CA ARG A 197 -6.29 20.86 -12.80
C ARG A 197 -7.17 22.13 -12.72
N ARG A 198 -8.33 22.05 -12.07
CA ARG A 198 -9.20 23.22 -11.82
C ARG A 198 -8.67 23.99 -10.61
N PRO A 199 -8.27 25.28 -10.77
CA PRO A 199 -7.70 26.07 -9.67
C PRO A 199 -8.67 26.30 -8.50
N THR A 200 -9.97 26.15 -8.73
CA THR A 200 -11.01 26.30 -7.72
C THR A 200 -11.14 25.11 -6.78
N SER A 201 -10.56 23.95 -7.13
CA SER A 201 -10.58 22.75 -6.29
C SER A 201 -9.45 22.75 -5.26
N ALA A 202 -9.73 22.28 -4.04
CA ALA A 202 -8.74 22.02 -3.03
C ALA A 202 -7.73 20.92 -3.43
N ALA A 203 -8.12 20.06 -4.38
CA ALA A 203 -7.23 19.03 -4.95
C ALA A 203 -6.33 19.55 -6.08
N TYR A 204 -6.34 20.84 -6.38
CA TYR A 204 -5.61 21.43 -7.50
C TYR A 204 -4.09 21.22 -7.42
N ILE A 205 -3.53 20.69 -8.50
CA ILE A 205 -2.08 20.63 -8.75
C ILE A 205 -1.81 21.36 -10.07
N PRO A 206 -0.96 22.40 -10.11
CA PRO A 206 -0.64 23.16 -11.33
C PRO A 206 -0.06 22.29 -12.46
N PHE A 207 -0.26 22.68 -13.70
CA PHE A 207 0.41 22.06 -14.84
C PHE A 207 1.93 22.15 -14.69
N GLY A 208 2.64 21.09 -15.10
CA GLY A 208 4.08 20.97 -14.95
C GLY A 208 4.55 20.57 -13.56
N LEU A 209 3.63 20.46 -12.58
CA LEU A 209 3.93 19.97 -11.23
C LEU A 209 3.30 18.61 -10.97
N GLY A 210 3.91 17.88 -10.05
CA GLY A 210 3.58 16.52 -9.66
C GLY A 210 4.72 15.55 -9.98
N ASP A 211 4.85 14.49 -9.20
CA ASP A 211 5.96 13.53 -9.33
C ASP A 211 5.47 12.18 -9.86
N PHE A 212 4.57 11.56 -9.11
CA PHE A 212 3.94 10.28 -9.42
C PHE A 212 2.42 10.39 -9.27
N TYR A 213 1.70 9.52 -9.96
CA TYR A 213 0.28 9.32 -9.68
C TYR A 213 0.10 8.15 -8.73
N TYR A 214 -0.53 8.39 -7.60
CA TYR A 214 -0.74 7.41 -6.54
C TYR A 214 -2.13 6.80 -6.64
N ALA A 215 -2.21 5.48 -6.45
CA ALA A 215 -3.46 4.74 -6.40
C ALA A 215 -4.09 4.82 -5.01
N GLY A 216 -5.41 4.94 -4.98
CA GLY A 216 -6.19 5.01 -3.76
C GLY A 216 -6.47 3.66 -3.09
N ALA A 217 -6.05 2.56 -3.72
CA ALA A 217 -6.36 1.22 -3.24
C ALA A 217 -5.59 0.82 -1.97
N ILE A 218 -4.39 1.38 -1.75
CA ILE A 218 -3.55 1.12 -0.58
C ILE A 218 -2.94 2.42 -0.08
N ILE A 219 -3.18 2.74 1.18
CA ILE A 219 -2.44 3.75 1.92
C ILE A 219 -1.97 3.15 3.24
N GLY A 220 -0.83 3.62 3.76
CA GLY A 220 -0.33 3.08 5.02
C GLY A 220 0.66 4.01 5.71
N GLY A 221 1.09 3.60 6.88
CA GLY A 221 2.07 4.31 7.69
C GLY A 221 1.84 4.13 9.18
N VAL A 222 2.44 5.00 9.99
CA VAL A 222 2.06 5.08 11.40
C VAL A 222 0.63 5.63 11.53
N PRO A 223 -0.16 5.21 12.53
CA PRO A 223 -1.58 5.59 12.63
C PRO A 223 -1.82 7.10 12.61
N PHE A 224 -0.91 7.88 13.19
CA PHE A 224 -1.00 9.34 13.18
C PHE A 224 -0.94 9.91 11.76
N GLN A 225 -0.09 9.36 10.89
CA GLN A 225 0.04 9.84 9.52
C GLN A 225 -1.18 9.48 8.65
N VAL A 226 -1.77 8.29 8.88
CA VAL A 226 -3.03 7.90 8.23
C VAL A 226 -4.18 8.81 8.72
N LEU A 227 -4.20 9.15 10.01
CA LEU A 227 -5.18 10.09 10.58
C LEU A 227 -5.03 11.50 9.97
N ASP A 228 -3.81 11.99 9.81
CA ASP A 228 -3.55 13.29 9.18
C ASP A 228 -4.09 13.31 7.75
N PHE A 229 -3.82 12.25 6.97
CA PHE A 229 -4.40 12.13 5.63
C PHE A 229 -5.94 12.22 5.66
N THR A 230 -6.61 11.48 6.55
CA THR A 230 -8.08 11.52 6.62
C THR A 230 -8.60 12.91 6.95
N HIS A 231 -7.96 13.64 7.86
CA HIS A 231 -8.32 15.01 8.21
C HIS A 231 -8.14 15.99 7.04
N GLN A 232 -7.01 15.92 6.35
CA GLN A 232 -6.74 16.77 5.19
C GLN A 232 -7.70 16.47 4.03
N TYR A 233 -8.02 15.19 3.81
CA TYR A 233 -9.02 14.76 2.84
C TYR A 233 -10.39 15.38 3.15
N LEU A 234 -10.90 15.17 4.37
CA LEU A 234 -12.21 15.68 4.80
C LEU A 234 -12.30 17.19 4.68
N LYS A 235 -11.26 17.91 5.13
CA LYS A 235 -11.18 19.36 4.99
C LYS A 235 -11.25 19.80 3.51
N SER A 236 -10.54 19.11 2.63
CA SER A 236 -10.49 19.43 1.21
C SER A 236 -11.82 19.17 0.51
N VAL A 237 -12.47 18.05 0.84
CA VAL A 237 -13.80 17.71 0.27
C VAL A 237 -14.87 18.73 0.72
N ILE A 238 -14.88 19.09 2.02
CA ILE A 238 -15.83 20.08 2.55
C ILE A 238 -15.66 21.42 1.82
N LEU A 239 -14.41 21.87 1.67
CA LEU A 239 -14.12 23.12 0.96
C LEU A 239 -14.60 23.08 -0.50
N ASP A 240 -14.38 21.96 -1.18
CA ASP A 240 -14.85 21.81 -2.58
C ASP A 240 -16.38 21.80 -2.68
N ILE A 241 -17.08 21.13 -1.75
CA ILE A 241 -18.54 21.13 -1.68
C ILE A 241 -19.06 22.56 -1.49
N GLU A 242 -18.48 23.32 -0.57
CA GLU A 242 -18.84 24.74 -0.32
C GLU A 242 -18.64 25.62 -1.55
N ASN A 243 -17.62 25.31 -2.37
CA ASN A 243 -17.33 26.02 -3.61
C ASN A 243 -18.07 25.47 -4.85
N GLY A 244 -18.97 24.50 -4.68
CA GLY A 244 -19.70 23.86 -5.78
C GLY A 244 -18.78 23.03 -6.70
N VAL A 245 -17.65 22.56 -6.19
CA VAL A 245 -16.68 21.72 -6.91
C VAL A 245 -16.80 20.29 -6.44
N ASN A 246 -16.69 19.35 -7.38
CA ASN A 246 -16.59 17.92 -7.07
C ASN A 246 -15.32 17.35 -7.68
N SER A 247 -14.57 16.56 -6.90
CA SER A 247 -13.37 15.87 -7.33
C SER A 247 -13.37 14.42 -6.80
N THR A 248 -12.46 13.59 -7.30
CA THR A 248 -12.41 12.17 -6.91
C THR A 248 -11.48 11.96 -5.71
N TYR A 249 -11.70 10.87 -4.98
CA TYR A 249 -10.84 10.44 -3.87
C TYR A 249 -9.35 10.45 -4.25
N GLU A 250 -9.01 9.85 -5.40
CA GLU A 250 -7.60 9.78 -5.83
C GLU A 250 -6.99 11.16 -6.12
N LYS A 251 -7.76 12.12 -6.62
CA LYS A 251 -7.25 13.48 -6.86
C LYS A 251 -6.90 14.19 -5.55
N TYR A 252 -7.72 14.05 -4.51
CA TYR A 252 -7.39 14.55 -3.16
C TYR A 252 -6.20 13.82 -2.56
N LEU A 253 -6.13 12.48 -2.70
CA LEU A 253 -4.99 11.67 -2.28
C LEU A 253 -3.69 12.15 -2.95
N ASN A 254 -3.73 12.36 -4.25
CA ASN A 254 -2.58 12.85 -5.02
C ASN A 254 -2.18 14.25 -4.59
N LYS A 255 -3.12 15.14 -4.29
CA LYS A 255 -2.84 16.46 -3.72
C LYS A 255 -2.18 16.35 -2.35
N TYR A 256 -2.66 15.46 -1.50
CA TYR A 256 -2.07 15.23 -0.18
C TYR A 256 -0.60 14.81 -0.31
N PHE A 257 -0.29 13.79 -1.12
CA PHE A 257 1.08 13.31 -1.31
C PHE A 257 1.95 14.25 -2.14
N PHE A 258 1.37 15.11 -2.93
CA PHE A 258 2.11 16.21 -3.57
C PHE A 258 2.67 17.19 -2.54
N LEU A 259 1.90 17.53 -1.51
CA LEU A 259 2.29 18.44 -0.43
C LEU A 259 3.07 17.75 0.69
N ASN A 260 2.69 16.52 1.05
CA ASN A 260 3.25 15.71 2.13
C ASN A 260 3.91 14.47 1.53
N LYS A 261 5.17 14.62 1.08
CA LYS A 261 5.89 13.56 0.38
C LYS A 261 5.91 12.26 1.19
N PRO A 262 5.49 11.12 0.62
CA PRO A 262 5.54 9.85 1.32
C PRO A 262 6.99 9.44 1.60
N THR A 263 7.21 8.82 2.76
CA THR A 263 8.55 8.36 3.17
C THR A 263 8.91 7.00 2.55
N LYS A 264 7.94 6.34 1.92
CA LYS A 264 8.13 5.09 1.18
C LYS A 264 7.05 4.95 0.10
N LEU A 265 7.43 4.44 -1.06
CA LEU A 265 6.52 4.14 -2.15
C LEU A 265 6.50 2.63 -2.40
N LEU A 266 5.29 2.10 -2.60
CA LEU A 266 5.11 0.73 -3.06
C LEU A 266 5.02 0.74 -4.59
N SER A 267 5.78 -0.14 -5.23
CA SER A 267 5.76 -0.30 -6.68
C SER A 267 4.42 -0.85 -7.17
N PRO A 268 4.14 -0.82 -8.47
CA PRO A 268 2.98 -1.47 -9.06
C PRO A 268 2.81 -2.96 -8.71
N GLU A 269 3.85 -3.65 -8.26
CA GLU A 269 3.76 -5.03 -7.77
C GLU A 269 2.78 -5.21 -6.59
N TYR A 270 2.53 -4.13 -5.83
CA TYR A 270 1.66 -4.15 -4.64
C TYR A 270 0.18 -3.83 -4.93
N SER A 271 -0.15 -3.43 -6.15
CA SER A 271 -1.54 -3.20 -6.59
C SER A 271 -1.62 -3.34 -8.10
N TRP A 272 -1.77 -4.59 -8.57
CA TRP A 272 -1.78 -4.90 -9.99
C TRP A 272 -3.21 -5.18 -10.48
N ASP A 273 -3.58 -4.58 -11.59
CA ASP A 273 -4.81 -4.91 -12.29
C ASP A 273 -4.53 -6.03 -13.30
N GLN A 274 -5.18 -7.17 -13.13
CA GLN A 274 -4.97 -8.37 -13.94
C GLN A 274 -5.43 -8.21 -15.41
N THR A 275 -6.20 -7.17 -15.71
CA THR A 275 -6.58 -6.85 -17.11
C THR A 275 -5.42 -6.28 -17.90
N PHE A 276 -4.34 -5.84 -17.23
CA PHE A 276 -3.16 -5.32 -17.90
C PHE A 276 -2.13 -6.42 -18.16
N ASN A 277 -1.48 -6.38 -19.32
CA ASN A 277 -0.31 -7.21 -19.59
C ASN A 277 0.80 -6.86 -18.60
N ILE A 278 1.40 -7.88 -17.99
CA ILE A 278 2.47 -7.70 -16.99
C ILE A 278 3.76 -7.30 -17.72
N PRO A 279 4.30 -6.09 -17.49
CA PRO A 279 5.58 -5.68 -18.05
C PRO A 279 6.74 -6.39 -17.35
N GLN A 280 7.91 -6.47 -18.04
CA GLN A 280 9.09 -7.16 -17.50
C GLN A 280 9.58 -6.64 -16.14
N GLN A 281 9.27 -5.40 -15.82
CA GLN A 281 9.62 -4.77 -14.54
C GLN A 281 8.83 -5.33 -13.36
N VAL A 282 7.66 -5.90 -13.59
CA VAL A 282 6.84 -6.52 -12.54
C VAL A 282 7.24 -7.98 -12.41
N HIS A 283 8.05 -8.30 -11.42
CA HIS A 283 8.55 -9.66 -11.21
C HIS A 283 7.56 -10.52 -10.43
N TYR A 284 6.93 -9.93 -9.40
CA TYR A 284 6.00 -10.64 -8.52
C TYR A 284 4.84 -9.74 -8.14
N VAL A 285 3.67 -10.04 -8.59
CA VAL A 285 2.45 -9.39 -8.10
C VAL A 285 2.23 -9.79 -6.63
N LYS A 286 2.25 -8.81 -5.75
CA LYS A 286 2.02 -9.00 -4.30
C LYS A 286 0.54 -9.00 -3.97
N VAL A 287 -0.15 -8.01 -4.53
CA VAL A 287 -1.59 -7.83 -4.37
C VAL A 287 -2.16 -7.50 -5.75
N ALA A 288 -3.24 -8.17 -6.12
CA ALA A 288 -3.95 -7.91 -7.36
C ALA A 288 -5.38 -7.45 -7.09
N HIS A 289 -5.95 -6.69 -8.02
CA HIS A 289 -7.38 -6.44 -8.04
C HIS A 289 -8.13 -7.75 -8.31
N TYR A 290 -9.18 -8.01 -7.55
CA TYR A 290 -10.08 -9.11 -7.84
C TYR A 290 -10.75 -8.85 -9.19
N PRO A 291 -10.82 -9.86 -10.07
CA PRO A 291 -11.51 -9.67 -11.34
C PRO A 291 -12.95 -9.23 -11.07
N THR A 292 -13.31 -8.06 -11.55
CA THR A 292 -14.71 -7.67 -11.64
C THR A 292 -15.21 -8.29 -12.95
N ASP A 293 -16.11 -9.27 -12.85
CA ASP A 293 -16.90 -9.65 -14.02
C ASP A 293 -17.57 -8.34 -14.50
N ASP A 294 -17.35 -7.99 -15.75
CA ASP A 294 -17.86 -6.76 -16.34
C ASP A 294 -19.35 -6.61 -16.02
N LEU A 295 -19.68 -5.54 -15.27
CA LEU A 295 -21.05 -5.10 -15.01
C LEU A 295 -21.57 -4.33 -16.20
#